data_a3d039e2e763d9c2319a32781e1f1a05
#
_entry.id   a3d039e2e763d9c2319a32781e1f1a05
#
_cell.length_a   1.000
_cell.length_b   1.000
_cell.length_c   1.000
_cell.angle_alpha   90.00
_cell.angle_beta   90.00
_cell.angle_gamma   90.00
#
_symmetry.space_group_name_H-M   'P 1'
#
loop_
_entity.id
_entity.type
_entity.pdbx_description
1 polymer ?
#
loop_
_entity_poly.entity_id
_entity_poly.type
_entity_poly.pdbx_seq_one_letter_code
_entity_poly.pdbx_strand_id
1 'polypeptide(L)'
;MIGKYVLGVVALVTLILGSTMTATAQVGELRGHVWMQQADGQKVPLADAQIDVFRVDVKGEYKTKTNKKGEFVFAGLPFVGDYIVAASHPTAAPNFQPKVKAGREIQCDITVTPGDGKRFTLDEIKSVNVTAAPATGGSGSGNSGGGESAADKAKREELMRKNAEIEANNRKITDANAIIARTFKAGNEALTAAGVALKAGNSELAIQKYTDALTQFDEGLAADPEQPAILTNKAVSLKARGVEKFNAAVRSKDENGKTAALEAAKADFKAAAEASTKAVTLLKAQSAPSDPAELQRLNSNKYAAFLTHAEAMRLFVSKADQSQADAGLEAYKNYLAVETDPVKKAKAQLDAAQMLLDAGQSDKAFAEFQTIVTSTPDNPEANLGAGLALFATGDKTKFQDAANYLQHFVDVAPDTHVMKADAKAILTELKNTEKVVPEKSTPAKRRRP
;
A
#
# COMPACT_ATOMS: atom_id res chain seq x y z
N MET A 1 -27.68 31.28 2.81
CA MET A 1 -26.48 31.77 3.52
C MET A 1 -25.60 30.58 3.93
N ILE A 2 -24.91 29.96 2.95
CA ILE A 2 -24.11 28.72 3.18
C ILE A 2 -22.66 29.01 2.74
N GLY A 3 -22.04 30.02 3.31
CA GLY A 3 -20.77 30.51 2.77
C GLY A 3 -19.60 30.69 3.73
N LYS A 4 -19.57 30.08 4.92
CA LYS A 4 -18.49 30.36 5.89
C LYS A 4 -17.78 29.15 6.54
N TYR A 5 -17.97 27.94 6.07
CA TYR A 5 -17.46 26.75 6.77
C TYR A 5 -16.33 26.01 6.03
N VAL A 6 -15.26 26.71 5.65
CA VAL A 6 -14.11 26.10 4.92
C VAL A 6 -12.79 26.16 5.71
N LEU A 7 -12.78 26.53 6.98
CA LEU A 7 -11.53 26.80 7.71
C LEU A 7 -11.03 25.67 8.65
N GLY A 8 -11.59 24.47 8.58
CA GLY A 8 -11.27 23.37 9.51
C GLY A 8 -10.36 22.26 9.01
N VAL A 9 -9.83 22.28 7.78
CA VAL A 9 -9.16 21.09 7.16
C VAL A 9 -7.62 21.19 7.05
N VAL A 10 -6.98 22.19 7.63
CA VAL A 10 -5.52 22.39 7.45
C VAL A 10 -4.62 21.54 8.35
N ALA A 11 -5.12 20.69 9.21
CA ALA A 11 -4.31 20.12 10.30
C ALA A 11 -3.89 18.63 10.18
N LEU A 12 -3.96 17.96 9.03
CA LEU A 12 -3.61 16.52 9.00
C LEU A 12 -2.73 16.05 7.82
N VAL A 13 -1.85 16.88 7.29
CA VAL A 13 -0.81 16.41 6.33
C VAL A 13 0.51 16.04 7.04
N THR A 14 0.59 16.11 8.36
CA THR A 14 1.86 16.14 9.09
C THR A 14 2.37 14.80 9.60
N LEU A 15 1.86 13.64 9.26
CA LEU A 15 2.32 12.38 9.89
C LEU A 15 2.81 11.26 8.96
N ILE A 16 3.14 11.53 7.71
CA ILE A 16 3.76 10.51 6.82
C ILE A 16 5.22 10.91 6.43
N LEU A 17 5.84 11.81 7.15
CA LEU A 17 7.18 12.33 6.89
C LEU A 17 8.27 11.76 7.82
N GLY A 18 8.18 10.49 8.21
CA GLY A 18 9.12 9.95 9.19
C GLY A 18 9.79 8.62 8.87
N SER A 19 9.67 8.08 7.67
CA SER A 19 10.38 6.84 7.33
C SER A 19 11.10 7.02 6.00
N THR A 20 12.32 7.53 6.04
CA THR A 20 13.32 7.16 5.03
C THR A 20 13.57 5.67 5.23
N MET A 21 12.70 4.83 4.70
CA MET A 21 13.01 3.42 4.55
C MET A 21 14.11 3.33 3.51
N THR A 22 15.35 3.21 3.99
CA THR A 22 16.38 2.53 3.22
C THR A 22 15.73 1.24 2.73
N ALA A 23 15.59 1.08 1.42
CA ALA A 23 15.24 -0.20 0.83
C ALA A 23 16.33 -1.17 1.25
N THR A 24 16.14 -1.86 2.37
CA THR A 24 16.96 -3.01 2.72
C THR A 24 16.65 -4.03 1.65
N ALA A 25 17.63 -4.27 0.79
CA ALA A 25 17.56 -5.36 -0.16
C ALA A 25 17.11 -6.60 0.62
N GLN A 26 15.99 -7.21 0.20
CA GLN A 26 15.54 -8.45 0.81
C GLN A 26 16.62 -9.48 0.57
N VAL A 27 17.22 -9.92 1.65
CA VAL A 27 18.30 -10.91 1.61
C VAL A 27 17.76 -12.24 2.09
N GLY A 28 18.04 -13.27 1.32
CA GLY A 28 17.72 -14.66 1.61
C GLY A 28 18.93 -15.45 2.07
N GLU A 29 18.65 -16.68 2.41
CA GLU A 29 19.63 -17.67 2.80
C GLU A 29 19.70 -18.76 1.72
N LEU A 30 20.90 -19.26 1.47
CA LEU A 30 21.16 -20.43 0.65
C LEU A 30 21.94 -21.44 1.49
N ARG A 31 21.40 -22.63 1.64
CA ARG A 31 22.02 -23.74 2.39
C ARG A 31 22.22 -24.94 1.48
N GLY A 32 23.11 -25.84 1.87
CA GLY A 32 23.26 -27.11 1.20
C GLY A 32 24.36 -27.96 1.78
N HIS A 33 24.53 -29.13 1.16
CA HIS A 33 25.59 -30.06 1.48
C HIS A 33 26.43 -30.35 0.26
N VAL A 34 27.72 -30.58 0.49
CA VAL A 34 28.60 -31.15 -0.53
C VAL A 34 28.95 -32.59 -0.15
N TRP A 35 28.69 -33.47 -1.08
CA TRP A 35 28.94 -34.92 -0.94
C TRP A 35 30.05 -35.36 -1.89
N MET A 36 30.99 -36.10 -1.40
CA MET A 36 31.97 -36.83 -2.22
C MET A 36 31.40 -38.23 -2.53
N GLN A 37 31.16 -38.50 -3.81
CA GLN A 37 30.79 -39.85 -4.25
C GLN A 37 32.04 -40.69 -4.43
N GLN A 38 32.16 -41.77 -3.67
CA GLN A 38 33.28 -42.69 -3.75
C GLN A 38 33.10 -43.71 -4.89
N ALA A 39 34.17 -44.46 -5.21
CA ALA A 39 34.15 -45.44 -6.29
C ALA A 39 33.15 -46.60 -6.08
N ASP A 40 32.76 -46.86 -4.83
CA ASP A 40 31.74 -47.83 -4.44
C ASP A 40 30.30 -47.28 -4.50
N GLY A 41 30.14 -46.00 -4.91
CA GLY A 41 28.87 -45.33 -5.00
C GLY A 41 28.37 -44.69 -3.69
N GLN A 42 29.09 -44.90 -2.57
CA GLN A 42 28.73 -44.24 -1.31
C GLN A 42 28.99 -42.74 -1.37
N LYS A 43 28.13 -41.96 -0.69
CA LYS A 43 28.27 -40.51 -0.55
C LYS A 43 28.73 -40.18 0.86
N VAL A 44 29.90 -39.55 0.98
CA VAL A 44 30.42 -39.07 2.26
C VAL A 44 30.42 -37.54 2.29
N PRO A 45 30.17 -36.90 3.45
CA PRO A 45 30.23 -35.45 3.56
C PRO A 45 31.63 -34.93 3.23
N LEU A 46 31.75 -33.90 2.44
CA LEU A 46 33.01 -33.27 2.07
C LEU A 46 33.25 -32.00 2.86
N ALA A 47 34.16 -32.07 3.84
CA ALA A 47 34.58 -30.92 4.62
C ALA A 47 35.55 -30.02 3.82
N ASP A 48 35.65 -28.76 4.19
CA ASP A 48 36.56 -27.75 3.61
C ASP A 48 36.42 -27.53 2.09
N ALA A 49 35.34 -28.03 1.48
CA ALA A 49 35.04 -27.79 0.09
C ALA A 49 34.75 -26.26 -0.11
N GLN A 50 35.41 -25.66 -1.08
CA GLN A 50 35.22 -24.29 -1.46
C GLN A 50 33.89 -24.16 -2.22
N ILE A 51 33.02 -23.26 -1.77
CA ILE A 51 31.76 -22.96 -2.42
C ILE A 51 31.86 -21.54 -3.02
N ASP A 52 31.64 -21.46 -4.32
CA ASP A 52 31.55 -20.22 -5.06
C ASP A 52 30.12 -20.01 -5.54
N VAL A 53 29.52 -18.88 -5.16
CA VAL A 53 28.17 -18.51 -5.59
C VAL A 53 28.29 -17.31 -6.52
N PHE A 54 27.93 -17.53 -7.77
CA PHE A 54 27.96 -16.49 -8.80
C PHE A 54 26.52 -16.01 -9.06
N ARG A 55 26.34 -14.71 -9.09
CA ARG A 55 25.10 -14.11 -9.53
C ARG A 55 25.11 -13.96 -11.05
N VAL A 56 24.02 -14.38 -11.73
CA VAL A 56 24.00 -14.46 -13.20
C VAL A 56 23.68 -13.13 -13.84
N ASP A 57 22.86 -12.29 -13.19
CA ASP A 57 22.29 -11.04 -13.71
C ASP A 57 23.13 -9.80 -13.38
N VAL A 58 23.95 -9.87 -12.35
CA VAL A 58 24.81 -8.75 -11.89
C VAL A 58 26.18 -9.29 -11.51
N LYS A 59 27.23 -8.49 -11.73
CA LYS A 59 28.59 -8.88 -11.31
C LYS A 59 28.63 -9.00 -9.78
N GLY A 60 28.62 -10.24 -9.29
CA GLY A 60 28.70 -10.57 -7.86
C GLY A 60 29.19 -12.01 -7.68
N GLU A 61 30.15 -12.18 -6.78
CA GLU A 61 30.74 -13.46 -6.39
C GLU A 61 30.78 -13.53 -4.86
N TYR A 62 30.25 -14.62 -4.31
CA TYR A 62 30.23 -14.88 -2.88
C TYR A 62 30.97 -16.21 -2.61
N LYS A 63 31.70 -16.31 -1.50
CA LYS A 63 32.53 -17.48 -1.19
C LYS A 63 32.31 -17.94 0.24
N THR A 64 32.26 -19.25 0.43
CA THR A 64 32.29 -19.90 1.74
C THR A 64 32.95 -21.27 1.65
N LYS A 65 33.02 -22.00 2.76
CA LYS A 65 33.51 -23.38 2.81
C LYS A 65 32.51 -24.25 3.56
N THR A 66 32.53 -25.54 3.22
CA THR A 66 31.76 -26.53 3.98
C THR A 66 32.39 -26.81 5.34
N ASN A 67 31.54 -27.08 6.32
CA ASN A 67 31.97 -27.54 7.65
C ASN A 67 32.31 -29.05 7.65
N LYS A 68 32.65 -29.60 8.82
CA LYS A 68 33.00 -31.04 8.98
C LYS A 68 31.89 -32.02 8.56
N LYS A 69 30.63 -31.54 8.45
CA LYS A 69 29.49 -32.33 7.99
C LYS A 69 29.20 -32.11 6.49
N GLY A 70 30.04 -31.38 5.78
CA GLY A 70 29.80 -31.03 4.38
C GLY A 70 28.77 -29.92 4.19
N GLU A 71 28.29 -29.27 5.25
CA GLU A 71 27.24 -28.26 5.19
C GLU A 71 27.83 -26.90 4.88
N PHE A 72 27.10 -26.08 4.10
CA PHE A 72 27.40 -24.67 3.89
C PHE A 72 26.15 -23.80 4.01
N VAL A 73 26.35 -22.54 4.38
CA VAL A 73 25.30 -21.53 4.51
C VAL A 73 25.80 -20.20 3.97
N PHE A 74 24.99 -19.54 3.16
CA PHE A 74 25.12 -18.14 2.81
C PHE A 74 23.92 -17.37 3.37
N ALA A 75 24.17 -16.40 4.22
CA ALA A 75 23.18 -15.44 4.66
C ALA A 75 23.41 -14.11 3.92
N GLY A 76 22.33 -13.45 3.51
CA GLY A 76 22.44 -12.10 2.92
C GLY A 76 22.50 -12.05 1.39
N LEU A 77 22.11 -13.11 0.70
CA LEU A 77 21.95 -13.08 -0.76
C LEU A 77 20.65 -12.38 -1.15
N PRO A 78 20.64 -11.43 -2.11
CA PRO A 78 19.40 -10.86 -2.63
C PRO A 78 18.41 -11.93 -3.10
N PHE A 79 17.14 -11.81 -2.70
CA PHE A 79 16.08 -12.75 -3.14
C PHE A 79 15.86 -12.72 -4.65
N VAL A 80 16.11 -11.58 -5.27
CA VAL A 80 15.94 -11.39 -6.71
C VAL A 80 17.23 -11.76 -7.42
N GLY A 81 17.17 -12.74 -8.31
CA GLY A 81 18.29 -13.18 -9.13
C GLY A 81 18.42 -14.69 -9.20
N ASP A 82 19.09 -15.16 -10.24
CA ASP A 82 19.53 -16.54 -10.38
C ASP A 82 21.00 -16.66 -9.98
N TYR A 83 21.30 -17.72 -9.22
CA TYR A 83 22.63 -18.01 -8.74
C TYR A 83 23.13 -19.32 -9.36
N ILE A 84 24.43 -19.40 -9.58
CA ILE A 84 25.15 -20.62 -9.87
C ILE A 84 25.98 -20.94 -8.64
N VAL A 85 25.82 -22.13 -8.08
CA VAL A 85 26.57 -22.59 -6.91
C VAL A 85 27.55 -23.67 -7.37
N ALA A 86 28.84 -23.35 -7.26
CA ALA A 86 29.92 -24.30 -7.63
C ALA A 86 30.65 -24.77 -6.38
N ALA A 87 30.92 -26.09 -6.33
CA ALA A 87 31.73 -26.70 -5.29
C ALA A 87 33.04 -27.25 -5.89
N SER A 88 34.17 -26.96 -5.21
CA SER A 88 35.49 -27.47 -5.55
C SER A 88 36.26 -27.89 -4.31
N HIS A 89 37.13 -28.89 -4.44
CA HIS A 89 37.98 -29.38 -3.36
C HIS A 89 39.28 -29.94 -3.98
N PRO A 90 40.46 -29.87 -3.33
CA PRO A 90 41.73 -30.30 -3.90
C PRO A 90 41.78 -31.75 -4.37
N THR A 91 40.89 -32.62 -3.84
CA THR A 91 40.83 -34.04 -4.20
C THR A 91 39.59 -34.41 -5.02
N ALA A 92 38.81 -33.39 -5.48
CA ALA A 92 37.56 -33.60 -6.18
C ALA A 92 37.52 -32.93 -7.54
N ALA A 93 36.88 -33.53 -8.51
CA ALA A 93 36.45 -32.86 -9.73
C ALA A 93 35.33 -31.90 -9.36
N PRO A 94 35.40 -30.59 -9.76
CA PRO A 94 34.43 -29.60 -9.37
C PRO A 94 33.07 -29.89 -10.04
N ASN A 95 32.01 -29.53 -9.34
CA ASN A 95 30.66 -29.60 -9.87
C ASN A 95 29.89 -28.32 -9.50
N PHE A 96 28.82 -28.04 -10.24
CA PHE A 96 28.00 -26.86 -10.00
C PHE A 96 26.52 -27.11 -10.22
N GLN A 97 25.68 -26.33 -9.56
CA GLN A 97 24.24 -26.30 -9.74
C GLN A 97 23.81 -24.93 -10.29
N PRO A 98 23.22 -24.87 -11.50
CA PRO A 98 22.75 -23.66 -12.12
C PRO A 98 21.34 -23.31 -11.63
N LYS A 99 20.94 -22.04 -11.79
CA LYS A 99 19.57 -21.53 -11.55
C LYS A 99 19.07 -21.75 -10.12
N VAL A 100 19.96 -21.63 -9.13
CA VAL A 100 19.59 -21.67 -7.72
C VAL A 100 19.01 -20.33 -7.32
N LYS A 101 17.92 -20.32 -6.58
CA LYS A 101 17.32 -19.13 -5.98
C LYS A 101 17.79 -18.96 -4.54
N ALA A 102 18.02 -17.74 -4.09
CA ALA A 102 18.12 -17.46 -2.66
C ALA A 102 16.71 -17.37 -2.05
N GLY A 103 16.53 -17.92 -0.86
CA GLY A 103 15.22 -17.92 -0.20
C GLY A 103 15.31 -18.45 1.22
N ARG A 104 14.17 -18.67 1.85
CA ARG A 104 14.11 -19.42 3.11
C ARG A 104 14.07 -20.89 2.77
N GLU A 105 14.96 -21.70 3.42
CA GLU A 105 14.98 -23.17 3.35
C GLU A 105 15.22 -23.76 1.95
N ILE A 106 15.81 -23.01 1.02
CA ILE A 106 16.22 -23.59 -0.25
C ILE A 106 17.51 -24.39 -0.04
N GLN A 107 17.41 -25.71 -0.22
CA GLN A 107 18.53 -26.62 -0.10
C GLN A 107 19.17 -26.87 -1.46
N CYS A 108 20.49 -26.65 -1.54
CA CYS A 108 21.29 -26.85 -2.73
C CYS A 108 22.39 -27.91 -2.45
N ASP A 109 22.10 -29.16 -2.70
CA ASP A 109 23.05 -30.27 -2.48
C ASP A 109 23.88 -30.54 -3.74
N ILE A 110 25.19 -30.56 -3.60
CA ILE A 110 26.14 -30.77 -4.71
C ILE A 110 26.91 -32.06 -4.44
N THR A 111 26.92 -32.96 -5.42
CA THR A 111 27.74 -34.18 -5.37
C THR A 111 28.95 -34.00 -6.28
N VAL A 112 30.14 -34.16 -5.75
CA VAL A 112 31.42 -34.15 -6.48
C VAL A 112 32.00 -35.56 -6.53
N THR A 113 32.86 -35.84 -7.50
CA THR A 113 33.58 -37.10 -7.65
C THR A 113 35.08 -36.87 -7.40
N PRO A 114 35.90 -37.91 -7.06
CA PRO A 114 37.35 -37.78 -6.98
C PRO A 114 37.92 -37.16 -8.27
N GLY A 115 38.84 -36.22 -8.12
CA GLY A 115 39.40 -35.51 -9.27
C GLY A 115 40.61 -34.65 -8.95
N ASP A 116 40.93 -33.73 -9.86
CA ASP A 116 42.17 -32.97 -9.92
C ASP A 116 42.16 -31.63 -9.12
N GLY A 117 41.07 -31.34 -8.44
CA GLY A 117 40.97 -30.13 -7.61
C GLY A 117 40.81 -28.83 -8.37
N LYS A 118 40.43 -28.88 -9.64
CA LYS A 118 40.17 -27.66 -10.43
C LYS A 118 39.03 -26.83 -9.84
N ARG A 119 39.11 -25.51 -9.94
CA ARG A 119 38.05 -24.59 -9.54
C ARG A 119 37.43 -23.94 -10.76
N PHE A 120 36.10 -23.88 -10.82
CA PHE A 120 35.40 -23.22 -11.90
C PHE A 120 35.42 -21.72 -11.77
N THR A 121 35.66 -21.04 -12.88
CA THR A 121 35.35 -19.61 -13.06
C THR A 121 33.94 -19.45 -13.64
N LEU A 122 33.34 -18.28 -13.49
CA LEU A 122 32.01 -18.00 -14.05
C LEU A 122 31.99 -18.16 -15.59
N ASP A 123 33.08 -17.80 -16.27
CA ASP A 123 33.17 -17.89 -17.73
C ASP A 123 33.30 -19.36 -18.18
N GLU A 124 34.04 -20.18 -17.46
CA GLU A 124 34.10 -21.64 -17.72
C GLU A 124 32.73 -22.28 -17.50
N ILE A 125 32.00 -21.94 -16.42
CA ILE A 125 30.64 -22.44 -16.17
C ILE A 125 29.68 -22.04 -17.27
N LYS A 126 29.75 -20.78 -17.76
CA LYS A 126 28.93 -20.31 -18.86
C LYS A 126 29.21 -21.07 -20.15
N SER A 127 30.45 -21.40 -20.43
CA SER A 127 30.85 -22.19 -21.60
C SER A 127 30.38 -23.63 -21.55
N VAL A 128 30.36 -24.26 -20.34
CA VAL A 128 29.87 -25.61 -20.13
C VAL A 128 28.34 -25.71 -20.22
N ASN A 129 27.62 -24.68 -19.74
CA ASN A 129 26.15 -24.66 -19.81
C ASN A 129 25.57 -24.56 -21.22
N VAL A 130 26.37 -24.21 -22.21
CA VAL A 130 25.95 -24.23 -23.64
C VAL A 130 25.97 -25.66 -24.21
N THR A 131 26.59 -26.64 -23.51
CA THR A 131 26.82 -27.97 -24.05
C THR A 131 26.23 -29.15 -23.22
N ALA A 132 25.61 -28.90 -22.04
CA ALA A 132 25.14 -30.00 -21.18
C ALA A 132 23.65 -29.93 -20.83
N ALA A 133 22.87 -30.85 -21.38
CA ALA A 133 21.58 -31.28 -20.85
C ALA A 133 21.83 -32.23 -19.63
N PRO A 134 20.88 -32.36 -18.66
CA PRO A 134 21.07 -33.10 -17.42
C PRO A 134 21.27 -34.58 -17.70
N ALA A 135 22.40 -35.12 -17.32
CA ALA A 135 22.68 -36.56 -17.36
C ALA A 135 22.02 -37.25 -16.14
N THR A 136 20.91 -37.92 -16.35
CA THR A 136 20.49 -39.07 -15.54
C THR A 136 21.39 -40.25 -15.87
N GLY A 137 21.93 -40.89 -14.82
CA GLY A 137 22.92 -41.93 -14.92
C GLY A 137 22.54 -43.13 -15.81
N GLY A 138 23.50 -43.56 -16.58
CA GLY A 138 23.45 -44.81 -17.35
C GLY A 138 24.77 -45.02 -18.03
N SER A 139 25.55 -45.98 -17.55
CA SER A 139 26.80 -46.49 -18.15
C SER A 139 26.54 -47.06 -19.53
N GLY A 140 27.32 -46.66 -20.54
CA GLY A 140 27.30 -47.31 -21.84
C GLY A 140 28.26 -46.66 -22.80
N SER A 141 29.43 -47.26 -22.94
CA SER A 141 30.39 -47.01 -24.01
C SER A 141 29.76 -47.31 -25.38
N GLY A 142 29.86 -46.38 -26.33
CA GLY A 142 29.43 -46.66 -27.71
C GLY A 142 29.61 -45.42 -28.60
N ASN A 143 30.72 -45.42 -29.29
CA ASN A 143 31.00 -44.55 -30.44
C ASN A 143 30.02 -44.84 -31.58
N SER A 144 29.17 -43.92 -32.00
CA SER A 144 28.61 -43.93 -33.37
C SER A 144 28.08 -42.53 -33.68
N GLY A 145 28.63 -41.95 -34.76
CA GLY A 145 28.12 -40.76 -35.43
C GLY A 145 26.70 -41.00 -35.98
N GLY A 146 25.74 -40.60 -35.20
CA GLY A 146 24.32 -40.52 -35.60
C GLY A 146 23.87 -39.08 -35.51
N GLY A 147 23.44 -38.54 -36.64
CA GLY A 147 22.87 -37.20 -36.71
C GLY A 147 21.70 -37.08 -35.73
N GLU A 148 21.58 -35.93 -35.06
CA GLU A 148 20.48 -35.56 -34.16
C GLU A 148 19.14 -35.90 -34.85
N SER A 149 18.26 -36.62 -34.19
CA SER A 149 16.97 -36.98 -34.78
C SER A 149 16.13 -35.71 -34.98
N ALA A 150 15.30 -35.71 -36.05
CA ALA A 150 14.41 -34.57 -36.31
C ALA A 150 13.53 -34.23 -35.08
N ALA A 151 13.19 -35.24 -34.23
CA ALA A 151 12.44 -35.08 -33.02
C ALA A 151 13.25 -34.37 -31.90
N ASP A 152 14.54 -34.68 -31.78
CA ASP A 152 15.41 -34.05 -30.78
C ASP A 152 15.75 -32.59 -31.19
N LYS A 153 15.94 -32.37 -32.47
CA LYS A 153 16.12 -31.03 -33.01
C LYS A 153 14.88 -30.15 -32.77
N ALA A 154 13.68 -30.69 -33.01
CA ALA A 154 12.42 -29.96 -32.75
C ALA A 154 12.23 -29.64 -31.26
N LYS A 155 12.54 -30.60 -30.36
CA LYS A 155 12.49 -30.34 -28.91
C LYS A 155 13.48 -29.27 -28.46
N ARG A 156 14.69 -29.28 -29.02
CA ARG A 156 15.71 -28.27 -28.73
C ARG A 156 15.29 -26.90 -29.21
N GLU A 157 14.74 -26.79 -30.41
CA GLU A 157 14.23 -25.51 -30.95
C GLU A 157 13.05 -24.99 -30.13
N GLU A 158 12.12 -25.86 -29.70
CA GLU A 158 11.03 -25.50 -28.81
C GLU A 158 11.54 -25.01 -27.44
N LEU A 159 12.53 -25.67 -26.85
CA LEU A 159 13.15 -25.28 -25.59
C LEU A 159 13.87 -23.93 -25.71
N MET A 160 14.62 -23.71 -26.81
CA MET A 160 15.26 -22.42 -27.08
C MET A 160 14.24 -21.29 -27.23
N ARG A 161 13.12 -21.55 -27.93
CA ARG A 161 12.04 -20.57 -28.06
C ARG A 161 11.42 -20.23 -26.70
N LYS A 162 11.10 -21.24 -25.87
CA LYS A 162 10.58 -21.04 -24.51
C LYS A 162 11.56 -20.27 -23.62
N ASN A 163 12.85 -20.58 -23.69
CA ASN A 163 13.86 -19.86 -22.94
C ASN A 163 13.98 -18.40 -23.39
N ALA A 164 13.97 -18.14 -24.70
CA ALA A 164 13.98 -16.78 -25.22
C ALA A 164 12.74 -15.97 -24.81
N GLU A 165 11.57 -16.61 -24.77
CA GLU A 165 10.33 -15.98 -24.29
C GLU A 165 10.40 -15.68 -22.78
N ILE A 166 10.93 -16.61 -21.96
CA ILE A 166 11.16 -16.39 -20.53
C ILE A 166 12.15 -15.24 -20.30
N GLU A 167 13.26 -15.20 -21.04
CA GLU A 167 14.23 -14.11 -20.93
C GLU A 167 13.63 -12.75 -21.34
N ALA A 168 12.87 -12.72 -22.42
CA ALA A 168 12.18 -11.49 -22.85
C ALA A 168 11.16 -11.02 -21.79
N ASN A 169 10.42 -11.93 -21.18
CA ASN A 169 9.49 -11.61 -20.09
C ASN A 169 10.21 -11.12 -18.83
N ASN A 170 11.31 -11.77 -18.45
CA ASN A 170 12.12 -11.36 -17.30
C ASN A 170 12.72 -9.95 -17.50
N ARG A 171 13.16 -9.61 -18.73
CA ARG A 171 13.62 -8.26 -19.06
C ARG A 171 12.50 -7.25 -18.88
N LYS A 172 11.30 -7.52 -19.41
CA LYS A 172 10.13 -6.63 -19.25
C LYS A 172 9.80 -6.38 -17.77
N ILE A 173 9.82 -7.43 -16.93
CA ILE A 173 9.58 -7.32 -15.49
C ILE A 173 10.68 -6.46 -14.83
N THR A 174 11.94 -6.67 -15.19
CA THR A 174 13.06 -5.91 -14.64
C THR A 174 12.97 -4.43 -15.01
N ASP A 175 12.66 -4.13 -16.27
CA ASP A 175 12.49 -2.76 -16.78
C ASP A 175 11.28 -2.08 -16.09
N ALA A 176 10.15 -2.79 -15.95
CA ALA A 176 8.98 -2.28 -15.24
C ALA A 176 9.30 -1.98 -13.76
N ASN A 177 10.00 -2.87 -13.07
CA ASN A 177 10.42 -2.66 -11.68
C ASN A 177 11.36 -1.45 -11.52
N ALA A 178 12.26 -1.22 -12.47
CA ALA A 178 13.14 -0.06 -12.48
C ALA A 178 12.35 1.25 -12.69
N ILE A 179 11.38 1.25 -13.59
CA ILE A 179 10.47 2.39 -13.80
C ILE A 179 9.68 2.66 -12.52
N ILE A 180 9.04 1.65 -11.94
CA ILE A 180 8.26 1.75 -10.71
C ILE A 180 9.10 2.36 -9.58
N ALA A 181 10.30 1.85 -9.32
CA ALA A 181 11.16 2.33 -8.25
C ALA A 181 11.54 3.80 -8.45
N ARG A 182 11.92 4.19 -9.67
CA ARG A 182 12.29 5.58 -10.02
C ARG A 182 11.10 6.52 -9.86
N THR A 183 9.96 6.17 -10.45
CA THR A 183 8.77 7.04 -10.48
C THR A 183 8.13 7.15 -9.10
N PHE A 184 8.12 6.07 -8.32
CA PHE A 184 7.64 6.10 -6.94
C PHE A 184 8.47 7.05 -6.07
N LYS A 185 9.80 7.00 -6.21
CA LYS A 185 10.71 7.93 -5.52
C LYS A 185 10.45 9.37 -5.94
N ALA A 186 10.47 9.67 -7.23
CA ALA A 186 10.26 11.02 -7.76
C ALA A 186 8.87 11.57 -7.42
N GLY A 187 7.82 10.74 -7.48
CA GLY A 187 6.47 11.11 -7.07
C GLY A 187 6.38 11.48 -5.59
N ASN A 188 7.04 10.73 -4.71
CA ASN A 188 7.07 11.02 -3.28
C ASN A 188 7.87 12.28 -2.95
N GLU A 189 8.96 12.55 -3.67
CA GLU A 189 9.72 13.80 -3.54
C GLU A 189 8.85 15.00 -3.92
N ALA A 190 8.10 14.91 -5.02
CA ALA A 190 7.16 15.95 -5.46
C ALA A 190 6.01 16.13 -4.46
N LEU A 191 5.44 15.03 -3.93
CA LEU A 191 4.42 15.06 -2.87
C LEU A 191 4.92 15.76 -1.60
N THR A 192 6.16 15.49 -1.21
CA THR A 192 6.82 16.16 -0.09
C THR A 192 6.99 17.66 -0.35
N ALA A 193 7.44 18.02 -1.55
CA ALA A 193 7.61 19.42 -1.96
C ALA A 193 6.27 20.18 -1.97
N ALA A 194 5.16 19.52 -2.37
CA ALA A 194 3.82 20.09 -2.26
C ALA A 194 3.44 20.40 -0.80
N GLY A 195 3.73 19.49 0.14
CA GLY A 195 3.51 19.73 1.56
C GLY A 195 4.34 20.91 2.12
N VAL A 196 5.58 21.09 1.64
CA VAL A 196 6.40 22.26 2.00
C VAL A 196 5.80 23.55 1.46
N ALA A 197 5.34 23.54 0.20
CA ALA A 197 4.67 24.69 -0.41
C ALA A 197 3.41 25.11 0.34
N LEU A 198 2.59 24.15 0.79
CA LEU A 198 1.40 24.42 1.61
C LEU A 198 1.76 25.06 2.96
N LYS A 199 2.78 24.56 3.64
CA LYS A 199 3.26 25.14 4.91
C LYS A 199 3.74 26.59 4.74
N ALA A 200 4.27 26.91 3.56
CA ALA A 200 4.67 28.25 3.18
C ALA A 200 3.49 29.14 2.70
N GLY A 201 2.25 28.62 2.69
CA GLY A 201 1.07 29.35 2.21
C GLY A 201 0.98 29.47 0.69
N ASN A 202 1.81 28.75 -0.06
CA ASN A 202 1.84 28.81 -1.53
C ASN A 202 1.01 27.69 -2.15
N SER A 203 -0.31 27.88 -2.21
CA SER A 203 -1.25 26.90 -2.78
C SER A 203 -1.01 26.64 -4.27
N GLU A 204 -0.58 27.64 -5.05
CA GLU A 204 -0.33 27.47 -6.47
C GLU A 204 0.86 26.53 -6.73
N LEU A 205 1.97 26.76 -6.04
CA LEU A 205 3.13 25.87 -6.09
C LEU A 205 2.77 24.46 -5.59
N ALA A 206 1.94 24.35 -4.56
CA ALA A 206 1.48 23.06 -4.06
C ALA A 206 0.68 22.29 -5.13
N ILE A 207 -0.26 22.94 -5.82
CA ILE A 207 -1.04 22.35 -6.93
C ILE A 207 -0.11 21.87 -8.04
N GLN A 208 0.92 22.67 -8.39
CA GLN A 208 1.92 22.26 -9.38
C GLN A 208 2.68 21.02 -8.91
N LYS A 209 3.17 20.98 -7.67
CA LYS A 209 3.91 19.86 -7.13
C LYS A 209 3.06 18.58 -7.00
N TYR A 210 1.78 18.69 -6.65
CA TYR A 210 0.86 17.56 -6.74
C TYR A 210 0.70 17.05 -8.18
N THR A 211 0.68 17.95 -9.16
CA THR A 211 0.61 17.57 -10.58
C THR A 211 1.90 16.86 -11.03
N ASP A 212 3.07 17.35 -10.60
CA ASP A 212 4.35 16.68 -10.84
C ASP A 212 4.34 15.26 -10.24
N ALA A 213 3.86 15.10 -9.00
CA ALA A 213 3.73 13.79 -8.35
C ALA A 213 2.80 12.84 -9.14
N LEU A 214 1.65 13.34 -9.58
CA LEU A 214 0.69 12.56 -10.36
C LEU A 214 1.28 12.06 -11.68
N THR A 215 2.05 12.89 -12.40
CA THR A 215 2.75 12.50 -13.61
C THR A 215 3.69 11.31 -13.35
N GLN A 216 4.44 11.35 -12.25
CA GLN A 216 5.33 10.26 -11.88
C GLN A 216 4.56 8.98 -11.50
N PHE A 217 3.50 9.10 -10.71
CA PHE A 217 2.68 7.96 -10.34
C PHE A 217 1.97 7.34 -11.54
N ASP A 218 1.51 8.15 -12.50
CA ASP A 218 0.88 7.66 -13.73
C ASP A 218 1.87 6.89 -14.60
N GLU A 219 3.12 7.35 -14.72
CA GLU A 219 4.19 6.62 -15.42
C GLU A 219 4.49 5.28 -14.74
N GLY A 220 4.55 5.24 -13.40
CA GLY A 220 4.73 3.99 -12.64
C GLY A 220 3.57 3.01 -12.83
N LEU A 221 2.32 3.50 -12.83
CA LEU A 221 1.13 2.69 -13.07
C LEU A 221 0.97 2.25 -14.52
N ALA A 222 1.59 2.94 -15.48
CA ALA A 222 1.65 2.49 -16.87
C ALA A 222 2.59 1.29 -17.02
N ALA A 223 3.66 1.20 -16.20
CA ALA A 223 4.56 0.04 -16.17
C ALA A 223 3.91 -1.17 -15.45
N ASP A 224 3.20 -0.93 -14.35
CA ASP A 224 2.39 -1.92 -13.64
C ASP A 224 1.19 -1.26 -12.97
N PRO A 225 -0.03 -1.50 -13.46
CA PRO A 225 -1.25 -0.90 -12.94
C PRO A 225 -1.72 -1.46 -11.58
N GLU A 226 -1.07 -2.51 -11.07
CA GLU A 226 -1.46 -3.20 -9.82
C GLU A 226 -0.50 -2.91 -8.67
N GLN A 227 -0.02 -1.65 -8.56
CA GLN A 227 0.86 -1.19 -7.49
C GLN A 227 0.08 -0.43 -6.40
N PRO A 228 -0.32 -1.08 -5.29
CA PRO A 228 -1.18 -0.45 -4.28
C PRO A 228 -0.56 0.79 -3.63
N ALA A 229 0.77 0.79 -3.42
CA ALA A 229 1.47 1.93 -2.82
C ALA A 229 1.44 3.16 -3.75
N ILE A 230 1.64 2.97 -5.05
CA ILE A 230 1.53 4.07 -6.03
C ILE A 230 0.09 4.57 -6.12
N LEU A 231 -0.89 3.67 -6.19
CA LEU A 231 -2.32 4.03 -6.21
C LEU A 231 -2.72 4.81 -4.96
N THR A 232 -2.23 4.42 -3.78
CA THR A 232 -2.48 5.15 -2.52
C THR A 232 -1.91 6.56 -2.58
N ASN A 233 -0.65 6.72 -3.00
CA ASN A 233 0.00 8.03 -3.07
C ASN A 233 -0.57 8.91 -4.18
N LYS A 234 -1.02 8.31 -5.31
CA LYS A 234 -1.80 8.99 -6.34
C LYS A 234 -3.11 9.53 -5.75
N ALA A 235 -3.83 8.74 -4.98
CA ALA A 235 -5.08 9.18 -4.33
C ALA A 235 -4.82 10.30 -3.31
N VAL A 236 -3.74 10.25 -2.53
CA VAL A 236 -3.32 11.34 -1.63
C VAL A 236 -3.07 12.61 -2.41
N SER A 237 -2.35 12.54 -3.52
CA SER A 237 -2.01 13.70 -4.36
C SER A 237 -3.26 14.33 -5.01
N LEU A 238 -4.15 13.48 -5.57
CA LEU A 238 -5.42 13.92 -6.16
C LEU A 238 -6.32 14.59 -5.12
N LYS A 239 -6.51 13.93 -3.96
CA LYS A 239 -7.30 14.47 -2.86
C LYS A 239 -6.78 15.85 -2.42
N ALA A 240 -5.47 15.96 -2.20
CA ALA A 240 -4.87 17.21 -1.73
C ALA A 240 -4.94 18.31 -2.80
N ARG A 241 -4.65 17.99 -4.08
CA ARG A 241 -4.79 18.94 -5.18
C ARG A 241 -6.24 19.41 -5.35
N GLY A 242 -7.20 18.50 -5.24
CA GLY A 242 -8.63 18.81 -5.29
C GLY A 242 -9.05 19.77 -4.17
N VAL A 243 -8.57 19.58 -2.94
CA VAL A 243 -8.82 20.49 -1.82
C VAL A 243 -8.27 21.89 -2.10
N GLU A 244 -7.04 22.01 -2.59
CA GLU A 244 -6.45 23.31 -2.90
C GLU A 244 -7.20 24.02 -4.05
N LYS A 245 -7.57 23.32 -5.11
CA LYS A 245 -8.40 23.87 -6.19
C LYS A 245 -9.76 24.31 -5.68
N PHE A 246 -10.42 23.52 -4.85
CA PHE A 246 -11.70 23.84 -4.25
C PHE A 246 -11.61 25.10 -3.39
N ASN A 247 -10.62 25.17 -2.52
CA ASN A 247 -10.38 26.32 -1.66
C ASN A 247 -10.08 27.60 -2.46
N ALA A 248 -9.29 27.49 -3.53
CA ALA A 248 -9.00 28.60 -4.44
C ALA A 248 -10.27 29.08 -5.15
N ALA A 249 -11.10 28.16 -5.63
CA ALA A 249 -12.37 28.48 -6.29
C ALA A 249 -13.33 29.19 -5.34
N VAL A 250 -13.48 28.73 -4.10
CA VAL A 250 -14.37 29.35 -3.11
C VAL A 250 -13.93 30.81 -2.77
N ARG A 251 -12.62 31.05 -2.78
CA ARG A 251 -12.07 32.41 -2.55
C ARG A 251 -12.10 33.32 -3.77
N SER A 252 -12.29 32.76 -4.97
CA SER A 252 -12.32 33.54 -6.21
C SER A 252 -13.52 34.45 -6.29
N LYS A 253 -13.30 35.64 -6.81
CA LYS A 253 -14.36 36.63 -7.17
C LYS A 253 -14.79 36.50 -8.64
N ASP A 254 -14.05 35.74 -9.45
CA ASP A 254 -14.38 35.44 -10.84
C ASP A 254 -15.33 34.26 -10.90
N GLU A 255 -16.61 34.50 -11.14
CA GLU A 255 -17.64 33.45 -11.17
C GLU A 255 -17.44 32.46 -12.32
N ASN A 256 -16.88 32.83 -13.45
CA ASN A 256 -16.61 31.93 -14.58
C ASN A 256 -15.44 31.01 -14.27
N GLY A 257 -14.34 31.56 -13.77
CA GLY A 257 -13.18 30.76 -13.33
C GLY A 257 -13.49 29.88 -12.14
N LYS A 258 -14.35 30.32 -11.22
CA LYS A 258 -14.81 29.59 -10.04
C LYS A 258 -15.50 28.27 -10.42
N THR A 259 -16.46 28.32 -11.36
CA THR A 259 -17.19 27.11 -11.79
C THR A 259 -16.23 26.08 -12.39
N ALA A 260 -15.34 26.48 -13.28
CA ALA A 260 -14.35 25.59 -13.88
C ALA A 260 -13.40 24.96 -12.83
N ALA A 261 -12.95 25.77 -11.85
CA ALA A 261 -12.09 25.30 -10.78
C ALA A 261 -12.80 24.33 -9.82
N LEU A 262 -14.10 24.55 -9.54
CA LEU A 262 -14.90 23.61 -8.74
C LEU A 262 -15.09 22.28 -9.47
N GLU A 263 -15.38 22.28 -10.76
CA GLU A 263 -15.48 21.04 -11.55
C GLU A 263 -14.14 20.30 -11.62
N ALA A 264 -13.03 21.02 -11.79
CA ALA A 264 -11.70 20.42 -11.74
C ALA A 264 -11.37 19.82 -10.36
N ALA A 265 -11.85 20.42 -9.27
CA ALA A 265 -11.71 19.86 -7.93
C ALA A 265 -12.54 18.58 -7.74
N LYS A 266 -13.79 18.58 -8.21
CA LYS A 266 -14.66 17.40 -8.18
C LYS A 266 -14.09 16.23 -8.98
N ALA A 267 -13.51 16.51 -10.14
CA ALA A 267 -12.81 15.50 -10.93
C ALA A 267 -11.63 14.88 -10.17
N ASP A 268 -10.84 15.70 -9.45
CA ASP A 268 -9.76 15.23 -8.61
C ASP A 268 -10.28 14.36 -7.45
N PHE A 269 -11.39 14.72 -6.79
CA PHE A 269 -11.99 13.92 -5.72
C PHE A 269 -12.51 12.57 -6.24
N LYS A 270 -13.16 12.56 -7.39
CA LYS A 270 -13.58 11.32 -8.05
C LYS A 270 -12.39 10.42 -8.35
N ALA A 271 -11.37 10.94 -9.01
CA ALA A 271 -10.18 10.19 -9.35
C ALA A 271 -9.42 9.68 -8.10
N ALA A 272 -9.42 10.44 -6.99
CA ALA A 272 -8.87 10.01 -5.72
C ALA A 272 -9.65 8.82 -5.13
N ALA A 273 -10.98 8.88 -5.16
CA ALA A 273 -11.84 7.78 -4.73
C ALA A 273 -11.60 6.51 -5.56
N GLU A 274 -11.53 6.62 -6.89
CA GLU A 274 -11.26 5.50 -7.80
C GLU A 274 -9.88 4.87 -7.55
N ALA A 275 -8.82 5.67 -7.46
CA ALA A 275 -7.47 5.19 -7.21
C ALA A 275 -7.35 4.49 -5.85
N SER A 276 -7.94 5.09 -4.80
CA SER A 276 -7.92 4.50 -3.45
C SER A 276 -8.77 3.23 -3.35
N THR A 277 -9.92 3.16 -4.04
CA THR A 277 -10.72 1.94 -4.14
C THR A 277 -9.92 0.79 -4.74
N LYS A 278 -9.22 1.05 -5.86
CA LYS A 278 -8.35 0.05 -6.49
C LYS A 278 -7.23 -0.39 -5.55
N ALA A 279 -6.57 0.54 -4.85
CA ALA A 279 -5.53 0.21 -3.87
C ALA A 279 -6.04 -0.71 -2.76
N VAL A 280 -7.20 -0.37 -2.18
CA VAL A 280 -7.84 -1.17 -1.12
C VAL A 280 -8.23 -2.56 -1.62
N THR A 281 -8.79 -2.67 -2.82
CA THR A 281 -9.17 -3.95 -3.43
C THR A 281 -7.97 -4.85 -3.60
N LEU A 282 -6.87 -4.34 -4.16
CA LEU A 282 -5.63 -5.09 -4.32
C LEU A 282 -5.05 -5.54 -2.98
N LEU A 283 -5.03 -4.67 -1.97
CA LEU A 283 -4.50 -5.00 -0.64
C LEU A 283 -5.39 -5.99 0.13
N LYS A 284 -6.70 -5.96 -0.07
CA LYS A 284 -7.61 -6.96 0.53
C LYS A 284 -7.41 -8.35 -0.08
N ALA A 285 -7.07 -8.43 -1.37
CA ALA A 285 -6.80 -9.69 -2.07
C ALA A 285 -5.45 -10.32 -1.70
N GLN A 286 -4.52 -9.56 -1.08
CA GLN A 286 -3.22 -10.08 -0.69
C GLN A 286 -3.33 -10.99 0.54
N SER A 287 -2.80 -12.21 0.41
CA SER A 287 -2.64 -13.13 1.53
C SER A 287 -1.64 -12.60 2.55
N ALA A 288 -1.85 -12.91 3.82
CA ALA A 288 -0.91 -12.53 4.87
C ALA A 288 0.41 -13.33 4.68
N PRO A 289 1.56 -12.65 4.54
CA PRO A 289 2.84 -13.33 4.46
C PRO A 289 3.21 -13.95 5.80
N SER A 290 3.99 -15.04 5.77
CA SER A 290 4.51 -15.69 6.98
C SER A 290 5.66 -14.90 7.63
N ASP A 291 6.36 -14.07 6.85
CA ASP A 291 7.44 -13.22 7.35
C ASP A 291 6.91 -12.05 8.18
N PRO A 292 7.35 -11.87 9.43
CA PRO A 292 6.88 -10.80 10.29
C PRO A 292 7.15 -9.40 9.74
N ALA A 293 8.28 -9.16 9.07
CA ALA A 293 8.60 -7.86 8.49
C ALA A 293 7.75 -7.55 7.26
N GLU A 294 7.43 -8.57 6.45
CA GLU A 294 6.50 -8.43 5.32
C GLU A 294 5.07 -8.23 5.80
N LEU A 295 4.66 -8.95 6.86
CA LEU A 295 3.35 -8.76 7.47
C LEU A 295 3.21 -7.34 8.04
N GLN A 296 4.24 -6.83 8.71
CA GLN A 296 4.24 -5.45 9.20
C GLN A 296 4.12 -4.43 8.06
N ARG A 297 4.83 -4.63 6.94
CA ARG A 297 4.72 -3.78 5.75
C ARG A 297 3.32 -3.84 5.13
N LEU A 298 2.77 -5.03 4.98
CA LEU A 298 1.41 -5.20 4.46
C LEU A 298 0.39 -4.47 5.34
N ASN A 299 0.49 -4.61 6.67
CA ASN A 299 -0.40 -3.94 7.61
C ASN A 299 -0.25 -2.41 7.55
N SER A 300 0.98 -1.90 7.43
CA SER A 300 1.23 -0.46 7.25
C SER A 300 0.65 0.06 5.94
N ASN A 301 0.79 -0.68 4.85
CA ASN A 301 0.20 -0.33 3.56
C ASN A 301 -1.34 -0.38 3.61
N LYS A 302 -1.91 -1.39 4.25
CA LYS A 302 -3.37 -1.49 4.47
C LYS A 302 -3.90 -0.31 5.28
N TYR A 303 -3.22 0.04 6.37
CA TYR A 303 -3.58 1.19 7.18
C TYR A 303 -3.59 2.49 6.36
N ALA A 304 -2.50 2.77 5.64
CA ALA A 304 -2.38 3.97 4.81
C ALA A 304 -3.45 4.01 3.70
N ALA A 305 -3.71 2.89 3.04
CA ALA A 305 -4.70 2.80 1.99
C ALA A 305 -6.13 2.97 2.52
N PHE A 306 -6.49 2.35 3.64
CA PHE A 306 -7.83 2.45 4.23
C PHE A 306 -8.11 3.86 4.75
N LEU A 307 -7.14 4.50 5.41
CA LEU A 307 -7.25 5.91 5.81
C LEU A 307 -7.44 6.81 4.58
N THR A 308 -6.58 6.65 3.57
CA THR A 308 -6.65 7.47 2.34
C THR A 308 -7.99 7.27 1.63
N HIS A 309 -8.49 6.03 1.58
CA HIS A 309 -9.77 5.71 0.96
C HIS A 309 -10.94 6.35 1.70
N ALA A 310 -11.00 6.25 3.04
CA ALA A 310 -12.04 6.89 3.83
C ALA A 310 -12.08 8.40 3.61
N GLU A 311 -10.92 9.08 3.64
CA GLU A 311 -10.82 10.51 3.42
C GLU A 311 -11.13 10.93 1.97
N ALA A 312 -10.72 10.15 0.97
CA ALA A 312 -11.03 10.40 -0.44
C ALA A 312 -12.54 10.25 -0.70
N MET A 313 -13.15 9.18 -0.17
CA MET A 313 -14.59 8.95 -0.27
C MET A 313 -15.40 10.05 0.41
N ARG A 314 -14.96 10.52 1.59
CA ARG A 314 -15.64 11.64 2.25
C ARG A 314 -15.73 12.88 1.37
N LEU A 315 -14.62 13.27 0.73
CA LEU A 315 -14.60 14.43 -0.16
C LEU A 315 -15.39 14.19 -1.44
N PHE A 316 -15.30 13.00 -2.02
CA PHE A 316 -16.05 12.61 -3.19
C PHE A 316 -17.55 12.67 -2.92
N VAL A 317 -18.02 12.04 -1.85
CA VAL A 317 -19.43 12.04 -1.43
C VAL A 317 -19.93 13.47 -1.13
N SER A 318 -19.21 14.19 -0.26
CA SER A 318 -19.67 15.51 0.20
C SER A 318 -19.60 16.60 -0.88
N LYS A 319 -18.75 16.47 -1.90
CA LYS A 319 -18.45 17.57 -2.84
C LYS A 319 -18.78 17.24 -4.31
N ALA A 320 -18.88 15.96 -4.67
CA ALA A 320 -19.02 15.57 -6.07
C ALA A 320 -20.21 14.64 -6.34
N ASP A 321 -20.41 13.58 -5.53
CA ASP A 321 -21.45 12.59 -5.78
C ASP A 321 -22.03 12.00 -4.49
N GLN A 322 -23.11 12.60 -4.01
CA GLN A 322 -23.83 12.21 -2.79
C GLN A 322 -24.42 10.78 -2.86
N SER A 323 -24.63 10.25 -4.06
CA SER A 323 -25.16 8.88 -4.24
C SER A 323 -24.21 7.79 -3.72
N GLN A 324 -22.93 8.13 -3.52
CA GLN A 324 -21.89 7.22 -3.04
C GLN A 324 -21.78 7.17 -1.50
N ALA A 325 -22.76 7.68 -0.78
CA ALA A 325 -22.75 7.77 0.68
C ALA A 325 -22.53 6.40 1.37
N ASP A 326 -23.18 5.34 0.87
CA ASP A 326 -23.02 3.98 1.42
C ASP A 326 -21.60 3.42 1.22
N ALA A 327 -21.02 3.66 0.04
CA ALA A 327 -19.64 3.29 -0.24
C ALA A 327 -18.65 4.09 0.64
N GLY A 328 -18.95 5.37 0.90
CA GLY A 328 -18.18 6.19 1.82
C GLY A 328 -18.24 5.67 3.26
N LEU A 329 -19.42 5.27 3.74
CA LEU A 329 -19.57 4.67 5.06
C LEU A 329 -18.79 3.36 5.19
N GLU A 330 -18.82 2.52 4.17
CA GLU A 330 -18.05 1.27 4.14
C GLU A 330 -16.53 1.54 4.15
N ALA A 331 -16.07 2.59 3.47
CA ALA A 331 -14.66 3.00 3.51
C ALA A 331 -14.23 3.37 4.95
N TYR A 332 -15.07 4.10 5.68
CA TYR A 332 -14.80 4.42 7.09
C TYR A 332 -14.83 3.18 7.98
N LYS A 333 -15.75 2.24 7.79
CA LYS A 333 -15.78 0.96 8.53
C LYS A 333 -14.48 0.17 8.33
N ASN A 334 -13.97 0.10 7.10
CA ASN A 334 -12.69 -0.55 6.81
C ASN A 334 -11.51 0.14 7.53
N TYR A 335 -11.48 1.46 7.56
CA TYR A 335 -10.45 2.20 8.28
C TYR A 335 -10.56 1.98 9.81
N LEU A 336 -11.75 2.08 10.38
CA LEU A 336 -12.00 1.89 11.81
C LEU A 336 -11.61 0.48 12.31
N ALA A 337 -11.66 -0.53 11.43
CA ALA A 337 -11.24 -1.89 11.76
C ALA A 337 -9.73 -2.03 11.97
N VAL A 338 -8.93 -1.13 11.40
CA VAL A 338 -7.45 -1.17 11.50
C VAL A 338 -6.87 -0.05 12.35
N GLU A 339 -7.63 1.01 12.64
CA GLU A 339 -7.20 2.08 13.53
C GLU A 339 -7.21 1.62 14.99
N THR A 340 -6.15 1.92 15.72
CA THR A 340 -6.01 1.55 17.14
C THR A 340 -6.04 2.74 18.08
N ASP A 341 -5.74 3.94 17.57
CA ASP A 341 -5.75 5.17 18.36
C ASP A 341 -7.20 5.62 18.64
N PRO A 342 -7.62 5.72 19.91
CA PRO A 342 -8.99 6.08 20.24
C PRO A 342 -9.38 7.48 19.78
N VAL A 343 -8.44 8.43 19.74
CA VAL A 343 -8.73 9.81 19.30
C VAL A 343 -8.99 9.82 17.79
N LYS A 344 -8.19 9.09 17.02
CA LYS A 344 -8.39 8.96 15.56
C LYS A 344 -9.67 8.18 15.24
N LYS A 345 -9.99 7.13 16.02
CA LYS A 345 -11.28 6.42 15.89
C LYS A 345 -12.46 7.35 16.10
N ALA A 346 -12.47 8.10 17.19
CA ALA A 346 -13.55 9.04 17.49
C ALA A 346 -13.70 10.09 16.37
N LYS A 347 -12.58 10.62 15.88
CA LYS A 347 -12.61 11.55 14.74
C LYS A 347 -13.17 10.90 13.48
N ALA A 348 -12.76 9.70 13.14
CA ALA A 348 -13.23 8.98 11.96
C ALA A 348 -14.73 8.67 12.03
N GLN A 349 -15.25 8.33 13.20
CA GLN A 349 -16.69 8.14 13.43
C GLN A 349 -17.47 9.44 13.18
N LEU A 350 -16.98 10.56 13.72
CA LEU A 350 -17.59 11.88 13.46
C LEU A 350 -17.52 12.25 11.97
N ASP A 351 -16.39 12.05 11.32
CA ASP A 351 -16.21 12.35 9.88
C ASP A 351 -17.17 11.50 9.01
N ALA A 352 -17.39 10.22 9.36
CA ALA A 352 -18.33 9.33 8.68
C ALA A 352 -19.79 9.82 8.83
N ALA A 353 -20.19 10.14 10.06
CA ALA A 353 -21.52 10.65 10.34
C ALA A 353 -21.77 12.00 9.63
N GLN A 354 -20.80 12.91 9.65
CA GLN A 354 -20.88 14.19 8.96
C GLN A 354 -20.96 14.02 7.44
N MET A 355 -20.21 13.09 6.86
CA MET A 355 -20.29 12.76 5.43
C MET A 355 -21.71 12.34 5.03
N LEU A 356 -22.36 11.51 5.83
CA LEU A 356 -23.74 11.07 5.60
C LEU A 356 -24.71 12.26 5.67
N LEU A 357 -24.51 13.15 6.63
CA LEU A 357 -25.32 14.38 6.76
C LEU A 357 -25.12 15.29 5.54
N ASP A 358 -23.90 15.53 5.12
CA ASP A 358 -23.56 16.32 3.93
C ASP A 358 -24.16 15.71 2.65
N ALA A 359 -24.34 14.39 2.61
CA ALA A 359 -24.96 13.65 1.51
C ALA A 359 -26.49 13.62 1.58
N GLY A 360 -27.10 14.29 2.56
CA GLY A 360 -28.57 14.30 2.76
C GLY A 360 -29.13 12.96 3.28
N GLN A 361 -28.28 12.04 3.75
CA GLN A 361 -28.68 10.77 4.36
C GLN A 361 -28.98 10.95 5.84
N SER A 362 -29.94 11.83 6.16
CA SER A 362 -30.21 12.34 7.51
C SER A 362 -30.48 11.26 8.53
N ASP A 363 -31.27 10.22 8.19
CA ASP A 363 -31.57 9.13 9.12
C ASP A 363 -30.34 8.27 9.43
N LYS A 364 -29.50 7.99 8.42
CA LYS A 364 -28.25 7.26 8.62
C LYS A 364 -27.26 8.09 9.41
N ALA A 365 -27.14 9.39 9.11
CA ALA A 365 -26.30 10.31 9.85
C ALA A 365 -26.69 10.36 11.34
N PHE A 366 -27.99 10.46 11.61
CA PHE A 366 -28.50 10.43 12.99
C PHE A 366 -28.09 9.14 13.72
N ALA A 367 -28.25 7.98 13.10
CA ALA A 367 -27.88 6.70 13.71
C ALA A 367 -26.40 6.64 14.09
N GLU A 368 -25.51 7.12 13.20
CA GLU A 368 -24.08 7.18 13.49
C GLU A 368 -23.74 8.19 14.61
N PHE A 369 -24.32 9.41 14.59
CA PHE A 369 -24.14 10.39 15.65
C PHE A 369 -24.71 9.89 16.98
N GLN A 370 -25.86 9.23 16.99
CA GLN A 370 -26.46 8.65 18.19
C GLN A 370 -25.55 7.59 18.86
N THR A 371 -24.86 6.79 18.04
CA THR A 371 -23.87 5.83 18.53
C THR A 371 -22.74 6.54 19.28
N ILE A 372 -22.26 7.68 18.77
CA ILE A 372 -21.22 8.48 19.41
C ILE A 372 -21.77 9.11 20.72
N VAL A 373 -22.97 9.71 20.68
CA VAL A 373 -23.59 10.30 21.87
C VAL A 373 -23.82 9.25 22.96
N THR A 374 -24.21 8.03 22.59
CA THR A 374 -24.40 6.93 23.55
C THR A 374 -23.10 6.60 24.29
N SER A 375 -21.97 6.62 23.59
CA SER A 375 -20.65 6.33 24.17
C SER A 375 -20.03 7.54 24.87
N THR A 376 -20.29 8.75 24.37
CA THR A 376 -19.75 10.01 24.87
C THR A 376 -20.87 11.09 24.86
N PRO A 377 -21.73 11.12 25.90
CA PRO A 377 -22.93 11.95 25.93
C PRO A 377 -22.65 13.46 25.75
N ASP A 378 -21.55 13.95 26.31
CA ASP A 378 -21.18 15.36 26.27
C ASP A 378 -20.28 15.72 25.08
N ASN A 379 -20.22 14.86 24.01
CA ASN A 379 -19.50 15.20 22.80
C ASN A 379 -20.26 16.28 22.03
N PRO A 380 -19.73 17.52 21.91
CA PRO A 380 -20.47 18.62 21.33
C PRO A 380 -20.74 18.40 19.83
N GLU A 381 -19.75 17.88 19.07
CA GLU A 381 -19.90 17.65 17.63
C GLU A 381 -20.96 16.59 17.31
N ALA A 382 -21.02 15.53 18.12
CA ALA A 382 -22.02 14.48 17.95
C ALA A 382 -23.44 14.96 18.29
N ASN A 383 -23.59 15.75 19.35
CA ASN A 383 -24.90 16.35 19.70
C ASN A 383 -25.35 17.35 18.64
N LEU A 384 -24.46 18.21 18.15
CA LEU A 384 -24.75 19.10 17.03
C LEU A 384 -25.20 18.33 15.80
N GLY A 385 -24.41 17.33 15.40
CA GLY A 385 -24.69 16.51 14.22
C GLY A 385 -26.01 15.73 14.33
N ALA A 386 -26.31 15.12 15.50
CA ALA A 386 -27.57 14.44 15.76
C ALA A 386 -28.77 15.39 15.64
N GLY A 387 -28.67 16.56 16.26
CA GLY A 387 -29.74 17.57 16.19
C GLY A 387 -29.95 18.09 14.77
N LEU A 388 -28.86 18.38 14.03
CA LEU A 388 -28.95 18.81 12.63
C LEU A 388 -29.51 17.72 11.71
N ALA A 389 -29.11 16.45 11.93
CA ALA A 389 -29.60 15.34 11.15
C ALA A 389 -31.12 15.14 11.32
N LEU A 390 -31.62 15.18 12.56
CA LEU A 390 -33.06 15.08 12.81
C LEU A 390 -33.84 16.29 12.25
N PHE A 391 -33.32 17.50 12.41
CA PHE A 391 -33.91 18.71 11.85
C PHE A 391 -33.99 18.66 10.31
N ALA A 392 -32.93 18.15 9.66
CA ALA A 392 -32.82 18.05 8.20
C ALA A 392 -33.78 17.02 7.59
N THR A 393 -34.36 16.10 8.38
CA THR A 393 -35.40 15.19 7.86
C THR A 393 -36.69 15.93 7.47
N GLY A 394 -36.93 17.11 8.02
CA GLY A 394 -38.21 17.82 7.88
C GLY A 394 -39.40 17.17 8.59
N ASP A 395 -39.20 16.05 9.28
CA ASP A 395 -40.23 15.31 10.01
C ASP A 395 -40.50 15.99 11.36
N LYS A 396 -41.68 16.61 11.49
CA LYS A 396 -42.07 17.35 12.69
C LYS A 396 -42.10 16.47 13.95
N THR A 397 -42.29 15.17 13.82
CA THR A 397 -42.30 14.24 14.96
C THR A 397 -40.89 14.11 15.58
N LYS A 398 -39.84 14.41 14.84
CA LYS A 398 -38.44 14.36 15.28
C LYS A 398 -37.93 15.70 15.81
N PHE A 399 -38.69 16.79 15.70
CA PHE A 399 -38.22 18.12 16.05
C PHE A 399 -38.00 18.30 17.55
N GLN A 400 -38.72 17.58 18.40
CA GLN A 400 -38.49 17.61 19.84
C GLN A 400 -37.10 17.05 20.18
N ASP A 401 -36.74 15.90 19.60
CA ASP A 401 -35.44 15.30 19.78
C ASP A 401 -34.34 16.15 19.17
N ALA A 402 -34.56 16.74 17.97
CA ALA A 402 -33.62 17.67 17.35
C ALA A 402 -33.33 18.86 18.28
N ALA A 403 -34.39 19.44 18.89
CA ALA A 403 -34.23 20.55 19.84
C ALA A 403 -33.46 20.12 21.11
N ASN A 404 -33.70 18.94 21.61
CA ASN A 404 -33.00 18.42 22.78
C ASN A 404 -31.50 18.23 22.52
N TYR A 405 -31.10 17.65 21.38
CA TYR A 405 -29.69 17.50 21.00
C TYR A 405 -29.02 18.87 20.73
N LEU A 406 -29.69 19.78 20.03
CA LEU A 406 -29.14 21.12 19.77
C LEU A 406 -28.98 21.93 21.05
N GLN A 407 -29.91 21.82 22.01
CA GLN A 407 -29.79 22.49 23.30
C GLN A 407 -28.63 21.91 24.10
N HIS A 408 -28.50 20.58 24.12
CA HIS A 408 -27.37 19.93 24.79
C HIS A 408 -26.03 20.37 24.20
N PHE A 409 -25.93 20.46 22.87
CA PHE A 409 -24.76 21.05 22.20
C PHE A 409 -24.49 22.48 22.70
N VAL A 410 -25.52 23.34 22.76
CA VAL A 410 -25.34 24.72 23.22
C VAL A 410 -24.84 24.78 24.65
N ASP A 411 -25.25 23.83 25.49
CA ASP A 411 -24.89 23.79 26.92
C ASP A 411 -23.44 23.29 27.11
N VAL A 412 -22.97 22.30 26.34
CA VAL A 412 -21.65 21.68 26.52
C VAL A 412 -20.55 22.27 25.65
N ALA A 413 -20.89 22.88 24.51
CA ALA A 413 -19.91 23.45 23.60
C ALA A 413 -19.29 24.75 24.18
N PRO A 414 -18.00 25.01 23.91
CA PRO A 414 -17.36 26.29 24.25
C PRO A 414 -18.11 27.48 23.64
N ASP A 415 -18.08 28.61 24.32
CA ASP A 415 -18.76 29.84 23.80
C ASP A 415 -18.17 30.33 22.49
N THR A 416 -16.92 29.99 22.21
CA THR A 416 -16.23 30.33 20.97
C THR A 416 -16.57 29.38 19.81
N HIS A 417 -17.41 28.34 20.04
CA HIS A 417 -17.75 27.36 19.01
C HIS A 417 -18.55 28.02 17.88
N VAL A 418 -18.04 27.88 16.64
CA VAL A 418 -18.55 28.60 15.46
C VAL A 418 -20.03 28.32 15.16
N MET A 419 -20.53 27.13 15.46
CA MET A 419 -21.91 26.71 15.20
C MET A 419 -22.88 27.04 16.33
N LYS A 420 -22.39 27.62 17.44
CA LYS A 420 -23.25 27.86 18.61
C LYS A 420 -24.36 28.91 18.32
N ALA A 421 -24.06 29.91 17.50
CA ALA A 421 -25.03 30.91 17.08
C ALA A 421 -26.10 30.29 16.15
N ASP A 422 -25.70 29.46 15.19
CA ASP A 422 -26.60 28.82 14.24
C ASP A 422 -27.52 27.81 14.95
N ALA A 423 -26.99 27.01 15.89
CA ALA A 423 -27.79 26.12 16.71
C ALA A 423 -28.87 26.87 17.53
N LYS A 424 -28.51 28.02 18.14
CA LYS A 424 -29.49 28.87 18.84
C LYS A 424 -30.54 29.46 17.89
N ALA A 425 -30.17 29.79 16.65
CA ALA A 425 -31.12 30.28 15.64
C ALA A 425 -32.13 29.18 15.29
N ILE A 426 -31.67 27.93 15.06
CA ILE A 426 -32.58 26.80 14.79
C ILE A 426 -33.50 26.54 15.97
N LEU A 427 -33.00 26.55 17.21
CA LEU A 427 -33.85 26.42 18.41
C LEU A 427 -34.91 27.51 18.50
N THR A 428 -34.58 28.73 18.14
CA THR A 428 -35.51 29.85 18.09
C THR A 428 -36.56 29.66 17.00
N GLU A 429 -36.17 29.15 15.83
CA GLU A 429 -37.10 28.83 14.75
C GLU A 429 -38.08 27.73 15.17
N LEU A 430 -37.59 26.62 15.71
CA LEU A 430 -38.41 25.51 16.22
C LEU A 430 -39.42 25.95 17.27
N LYS A 431 -39.02 26.86 18.18
CA LYS A 431 -39.91 27.45 19.18
C LYS A 431 -41.00 28.31 18.53
N ASN A 432 -40.63 29.14 17.58
CA ASN A 432 -41.58 30.16 17.03
C ASN A 432 -42.56 29.52 16.03
N THR A 433 -42.07 28.62 15.17
CA THR A 433 -42.86 28.02 14.07
C THR A 433 -43.55 26.76 14.51
N GLU A 434 -42.87 25.84 15.20
CA GLU A 434 -43.40 24.51 15.53
C GLU A 434 -43.82 24.37 17.01
N LYS A 435 -43.63 25.42 17.82
CA LYS A 435 -43.92 25.44 19.29
C LYS A 435 -43.09 24.37 20.07
N VAL A 436 -41.99 23.91 19.52
CA VAL A 436 -41.07 22.96 20.14
C VAL A 436 -40.10 23.72 21.06
N VAL A 437 -39.99 23.26 22.30
CA VAL A 437 -39.07 23.81 23.31
C VAL A 437 -38.25 22.64 23.84
N PRO A 438 -36.92 22.77 23.94
CA PRO A 438 -36.10 21.69 24.50
C PRO A 438 -36.55 21.30 25.90
N GLU A 439 -36.58 20.01 26.16
CA GLU A 439 -36.83 19.50 27.50
C GLU A 439 -35.62 19.79 28.40
N LYS A 440 -35.87 20.16 29.64
CA LYS A 440 -34.78 20.34 30.60
C LYS A 440 -34.06 19.02 30.80
N SER A 441 -32.77 18.95 30.44
CA SER A 441 -31.94 17.78 30.72
C SER A 441 -31.98 17.48 32.22
N THR A 442 -32.54 16.33 32.61
CA THR A 442 -32.43 15.84 34.01
C THR A 442 -30.95 15.47 34.17
N PRO A 443 -30.23 16.10 35.12
CA PRO A 443 -28.83 15.76 35.32
C PRO A 443 -28.72 14.27 35.62
N ALA A 444 -27.94 13.53 34.83
CA ALA A 444 -27.68 12.13 35.09
C ALA A 444 -27.15 12.00 36.52
N LYS A 445 -27.87 11.24 37.37
CA LYS A 445 -27.43 10.96 38.73
C LYS A 445 -26.00 10.42 38.67
N ARG A 446 -25.01 11.25 39.07
CA ARG A 446 -23.63 10.78 39.26
C ARG A 446 -23.70 9.56 40.17
N ARG A 447 -23.45 8.36 39.62
CA ARG A 447 -23.11 7.20 40.44
C ARG A 447 -21.81 7.56 41.13
N ARG A 448 -21.93 7.81 42.46
CA ARG A 448 -20.74 7.92 43.31
C ARG A 448 -20.01 6.56 43.27
N PRO A 449 -18.66 6.58 43.25
CA PRO A 449 -17.83 5.38 43.21
C PRO A 449 -18.08 4.48 44.43
#